data_df8324da940a3001bca8ccb083edf13d
#
_entry.id   df8324da940a3001bca8ccb083edf13d
#
_cell.length_a   1.000
_cell.length_b   1.000
_cell.length_c   1.000
_cell.angle_alpha   90.00
_cell.angle_beta   90.00
_cell.angle_gamma   90.00
#
_symmetry.space_group_name_H-M   'P 1'
#
loop_
_entity.id
_entity.type
_entity.pdbx_description
1 polymer ?
#
loop_
_entity_poly.entity_id
_entity_poly.type
_entity_poly.pdbx_seq_one_letter_code
_entity_poly.pdbx_strand_id
1 'polypeptide(L)'
;LFHFPLIVYYSGMSEKKTVTSKIKNNIVVKDNDLINSSYELTLNESRLLLACISLVDSRDDVNDRDLFKVEVKDIQDLCGVVHVGGFHRELVEASERLYEREIAIGSKESNNYGKTRWISKYVVDDMNRTIELQFTKDVLPYLTSLKKRFTKYKLEDVSKFSSVYSIRIYEQLAQWKTVGHCEITVEKLREILCLRGKYPKFNDLRRYVIEVATNEITEHSNLNVSYGYRKNGRTIVAIQFRFTSKEKVVETDTKRLPNKKESIDQKGREQHSISQFKILEFVNKNPELTQGKTDEEVKTQMRSRDIKV
;
A
#
# COMPACT_ATOMS: atom_id res chain seq x y z
N LEU A 1 -63.50 7.83 12.97
CA LEU A 1 -62.44 7.91 11.98
C LEU A 1 -61.27 8.71 12.60
N PHE A 2 -60.37 7.99 13.32
CA PHE A 2 -59.16 8.59 13.87
C PHE A 2 -58.04 8.47 12.83
N HIS A 3 -57.60 9.61 12.35
CA HIS A 3 -56.45 9.76 11.44
C HIS A 3 -55.21 9.84 12.31
N PHE A 4 -54.39 8.78 12.38
CA PHE A 4 -53.05 8.84 12.96
C PHE A 4 -52.10 9.34 11.91
N PRO A 5 -51.33 10.42 12.16
CA PRO A 5 -50.26 10.82 11.26
C PRO A 5 -49.12 9.81 11.38
N LEU A 6 -48.74 9.22 10.27
CA LEU A 6 -47.53 8.39 10.14
C LEU A 6 -46.31 9.30 10.33
N ILE A 7 -45.78 9.33 11.56
CA ILE A 7 -44.48 9.97 11.81
C ILE A 7 -43.40 9.01 11.27
N VAL A 8 -42.97 9.25 10.06
CA VAL A 8 -41.76 8.61 9.49
C VAL A 8 -40.57 9.26 10.17
N TYR A 9 -39.99 8.57 11.15
CA TYR A 9 -38.66 8.93 11.67
C TYR A 9 -37.63 8.69 10.58
N TYR A 10 -37.24 9.74 9.88
CA TYR A 10 -36.00 9.77 9.12
C TYR A 10 -34.86 9.85 10.12
N SER A 11 -34.41 8.70 10.66
CA SER A 11 -33.15 8.63 11.41
C SER A 11 -31.98 8.73 10.42
N GLY A 12 -31.30 9.87 10.46
CA GLY A 12 -29.87 10.02 10.18
C GLY A 12 -29.31 9.32 8.95
N MET A 13 -29.86 9.55 7.74
CA MET A 13 -29.11 9.27 6.52
C MET A 13 -28.03 10.34 6.40
N SER A 14 -26.77 9.98 6.72
CA SER A 14 -25.61 10.80 6.41
C SER A 14 -25.66 11.20 4.95
N GLU A 15 -25.58 12.52 4.66
CA GLU A 15 -25.63 13.04 3.31
C GLU A 15 -24.42 12.54 2.52
N LYS A 16 -24.66 12.18 1.25
CA LYS A 16 -23.62 11.83 0.29
C LYS A 16 -22.75 13.05 0.04
N LYS A 17 -21.43 12.87 0.18
CA LYS A 17 -20.43 13.91 -0.07
C LYS A 17 -19.60 13.56 -1.32
N THR A 18 -19.34 14.56 -2.16
CA THR A 18 -18.32 14.43 -3.21
C THR A 18 -17.03 15.10 -2.72
N VAL A 19 -15.98 14.30 -2.58
CA VAL A 19 -14.66 14.77 -2.17
C VAL A 19 -13.84 15.04 -3.42
N THR A 20 -13.35 16.27 -3.56
CA THR A 20 -12.49 16.70 -4.67
C THR A 20 -11.35 17.55 -4.15
N SER A 21 -10.16 17.34 -4.65
CA SER A 21 -9.00 18.20 -4.45
C SER A 21 -7.96 17.92 -5.53
N LYS A 22 -6.98 18.83 -5.69
CA LYS A 22 -5.82 18.54 -6.53
C LYS A 22 -5.00 17.42 -5.91
N ILE A 23 -4.68 16.40 -6.70
CA ILE A 23 -3.97 15.18 -6.22
C ILE A 23 -2.46 15.36 -6.13
N LYS A 24 -1.90 16.46 -6.62
CA LYS A 24 -0.47 16.76 -6.50
C LYS A 24 -0.10 16.93 -5.03
N ASN A 25 0.94 16.24 -4.59
CA ASN A 25 1.42 16.15 -3.22
C ASN A 25 0.52 15.34 -2.25
N ASN A 26 -0.53 14.71 -2.72
CA ASN A 26 -1.39 13.89 -1.88
C ASN A 26 -0.67 12.64 -1.36
N ILE A 27 -1.11 12.19 -0.21
CA ILE A 27 -0.61 10.99 0.47
C ILE A 27 -1.58 9.85 0.25
N VAL A 28 -1.07 8.72 -0.20
CA VAL A 28 -1.80 7.45 -0.21
C VAL A 28 -1.58 6.78 1.13
N VAL A 29 -2.66 6.36 1.78
CA VAL A 29 -2.62 5.59 3.04
C VAL A 29 -3.42 4.31 2.85
N LYS A 30 -2.82 3.17 3.18
CA LYS A 30 -3.44 1.85 3.08
C LYS A 30 -3.06 0.98 4.27
N ASP A 31 -4.00 0.18 4.72
CA ASP A 31 -3.69 -0.91 5.66
C ASP A 31 -2.70 -1.90 5.04
N ASN A 32 -1.80 -2.46 5.85
CA ASN A 32 -0.79 -3.40 5.38
C ASN A 32 -1.42 -4.73 4.90
N ASP A 33 -2.56 -5.12 5.44
CA ASP A 33 -3.25 -6.33 4.97
C ASP A 33 -3.78 -6.13 3.54
N LEU A 34 -4.24 -4.91 3.20
CA LEU A 34 -4.61 -4.55 1.83
C LEU A 34 -3.40 -4.58 0.88
N ILE A 35 -2.26 -4.05 1.30
CA ILE A 35 -1.01 -4.08 0.52
C ILE A 35 -0.54 -5.53 0.29
N ASN A 36 -0.67 -6.40 1.29
CA ASN A 36 -0.25 -7.80 1.23
C ASN A 36 -1.26 -8.73 0.56
N SER A 37 -2.46 -8.24 0.25
CA SER A 37 -3.51 -9.02 -0.42
C SER A 37 -3.20 -9.23 -1.91
N SER A 38 -3.80 -10.28 -2.47
CA SER A 38 -3.67 -10.60 -3.89
C SER A 38 -4.80 -9.96 -4.69
N TYR A 39 -4.45 -9.11 -5.64
CA TYR A 39 -5.38 -8.53 -6.61
C TYR A 39 -4.67 -8.17 -7.90
N GLU A 40 -5.39 -8.22 -9.01
CA GLU A 40 -4.86 -7.93 -10.34
C GLU A 40 -5.49 -6.64 -10.87
N LEU A 41 -4.65 -5.64 -11.11
CA LEU A 41 -5.02 -4.37 -11.74
C LEU A 41 -4.08 -4.07 -12.91
N THR A 42 -4.58 -3.38 -13.91
CA THR A 42 -3.74 -2.75 -14.93
C THR A 42 -3.10 -1.46 -14.37
N LEU A 43 -2.13 -0.91 -15.11
CA LEU A 43 -1.47 0.32 -14.70
C LEU A 43 -2.45 1.49 -14.55
N ASN A 44 -3.35 1.69 -15.52
CA ASN A 44 -4.32 2.79 -15.49
C ASN A 44 -5.43 2.58 -14.45
N GLU A 45 -5.85 1.33 -14.20
CA GLU A 45 -6.72 0.99 -13.06
C GLU A 45 -6.03 1.37 -11.74
N SER A 46 -4.74 1.04 -11.59
CA SER A 46 -3.96 1.39 -10.39
C SER A 46 -3.78 2.91 -10.22
N ARG A 47 -3.49 3.64 -11.31
CA ARG A 47 -3.35 5.10 -11.30
C ARG A 47 -4.65 5.78 -10.84
N LEU A 48 -5.78 5.39 -11.44
CA LEU A 48 -7.09 5.92 -11.07
C LEU A 48 -7.45 5.61 -9.62
N LEU A 49 -7.27 4.34 -9.22
CA LEU A 49 -7.56 3.88 -7.87
C LEU A 49 -6.73 4.63 -6.83
N LEU A 50 -5.41 4.76 -7.03
CA LEU A 50 -4.50 5.45 -6.12
C LEU A 50 -4.78 6.96 -6.04
N ALA A 51 -5.15 7.58 -7.16
CA ALA A 51 -5.59 8.97 -7.17
C ALA A 51 -6.81 9.18 -6.28
N CYS A 52 -7.83 8.32 -6.39
CA CYS A 52 -9.02 8.40 -5.53
C CYS A 52 -8.72 8.03 -4.07
N ILE A 53 -7.87 7.01 -3.79
CA ILE A 53 -7.44 6.69 -2.42
C ILE A 53 -6.72 7.88 -1.78
N SER A 54 -5.94 8.65 -2.53
CA SER A 54 -5.23 9.82 -2.01
C SER A 54 -6.16 10.98 -1.58
N LEU A 55 -7.44 10.92 -1.93
CA LEU A 55 -8.47 11.86 -1.46
C LEU A 55 -9.17 11.39 -0.17
N VAL A 56 -8.98 10.14 0.23
CA VAL A 56 -9.56 9.59 1.45
C VAL A 56 -8.81 10.14 2.66
N ASP A 57 -9.51 10.82 3.58
CA ASP A 57 -8.90 11.12 4.88
C ASP A 57 -8.88 9.86 5.74
N SER A 58 -7.69 9.30 5.90
CA SER A 58 -7.50 8.03 6.64
C SER A 58 -7.73 8.15 8.15
N ARG A 59 -7.98 9.36 8.69
CA ARG A 59 -8.26 9.63 10.10
C ARG A 59 -9.74 9.68 10.41
N ASP A 60 -10.54 10.03 9.42
CA ASP A 60 -11.98 10.21 9.55
C ASP A 60 -12.75 8.96 9.12
N ASP A 61 -13.95 8.81 9.64
CA ASP A 61 -14.91 7.85 9.14
C ASP A 61 -15.48 8.38 7.82
N VAL A 62 -15.24 7.64 6.75
CA VAL A 62 -15.74 7.93 5.40
C VAL A 62 -17.02 7.12 5.19
N ASN A 63 -18.03 7.79 4.64
CA ASN A 63 -19.29 7.13 4.33
C ASN A 63 -19.13 6.27 3.06
N ASP A 64 -19.75 5.09 3.05
CA ASP A 64 -19.77 4.18 1.88
C ASP A 64 -20.53 4.74 0.68
N ARG A 65 -21.17 5.90 0.83
CA ARG A 65 -21.85 6.65 -0.24
C ARG A 65 -21.03 7.81 -0.79
N ASP A 66 -19.89 8.12 -0.18
CA ASP A 66 -19.04 9.22 -0.62
C ASP A 66 -18.38 8.91 -1.97
N LEU A 67 -18.32 9.93 -2.82
CA LEU A 67 -17.67 9.88 -4.11
C LEU A 67 -16.35 10.62 -4.08
N PHE A 68 -15.32 10.00 -4.60
CA PHE A 68 -13.98 10.56 -4.73
C PHE A 68 -13.74 10.94 -6.18
N LYS A 69 -13.73 12.26 -6.44
CA LYS A 69 -13.68 12.85 -7.77
C LYS A 69 -12.27 13.30 -8.14
N VAL A 70 -11.79 12.84 -9.28
CA VAL A 70 -10.48 13.22 -9.83
C VAL A 70 -10.63 13.79 -11.24
N GLU A 71 -9.82 14.78 -11.57
CA GLU A 71 -9.68 15.28 -12.94
C GLU A 71 -8.68 14.37 -13.69
N VAL A 72 -9.04 13.98 -14.89
CA VAL A 72 -8.15 13.18 -15.77
C VAL A 72 -6.83 13.92 -16.03
N LYS A 73 -6.89 15.24 -16.15
CA LYS A 73 -5.72 16.08 -16.35
C LYS A 73 -4.73 15.99 -15.18
N ASP A 74 -5.22 15.97 -13.94
CA ASP A 74 -4.35 15.88 -12.77
C ASP A 74 -3.58 14.56 -12.75
N ILE A 75 -4.23 13.43 -13.11
CA ILE A 75 -3.56 12.14 -13.23
C ILE A 75 -2.56 12.16 -14.39
N GLN A 76 -2.94 12.74 -15.53
CA GLN A 76 -2.08 12.84 -16.70
C GLN A 76 -0.80 13.63 -16.40
N ASP A 77 -0.94 14.82 -15.80
CA ASP A 77 0.19 15.69 -15.44
C ASP A 77 1.10 15.02 -14.41
N LEU A 78 0.53 14.36 -13.40
CA LEU A 78 1.27 13.67 -12.36
C LEU A 78 2.07 12.47 -12.91
N CYS A 79 1.49 11.71 -13.84
CA CYS A 79 2.12 10.56 -14.48
C CYS A 79 3.10 10.95 -15.60
N GLY A 80 3.14 12.22 -16.02
CA GLY A 80 3.96 12.70 -17.15
C GLY A 80 3.54 12.13 -18.50
N VAL A 81 2.25 11.84 -18.70
CA VAL A 81 1.71 11.30 -19.95
C VAL A 81 1.55 12.42 -20.99
N VAL A 82 2.36 12.39 -22.04
CA VAL A 82 2.41 13.47 -23.05
C VAL A 82 1.29 13.36 -24.10
N HIS A 83 0.78 12.15 -24.39
CA HIS A 83 -0.26 11.93 -25.40
C HIS A 83 -1.66 12.23 -24.90
N VAL A 84 -2.19 13.38 -25.26
CA VAL A 84 -3.46 13.96 -24.72
C VAL A 84 -4.71 13.28 -25.27
N GLY A 85 -4.69 12.74 -26.49
CA GLY A 85 -5.90 12.35 -27.21
C GLY A 85 -6.58 11.04 -26.78
N GLY A 86 -5.83 10.13 -26.16
CA GLY A 86 -6.32 8.79 -25.79
C GLY A 86 -6.47 8.54 -24.30
N PHE A 87 -5.74 9.28 -23.46
CA PHE A 87 -5.62 8.99 -22.03
C PHE A 87 -6.95 9.10 -21.26
N HIS A 88 -7.81 10.06 -21.63
CA HIS A 88 -9.16 10.15 -21.06
C HIS A 88 -9.94 8.85 -21.29
N ARG A 89 -10.01 8.39 -22.55
CA ARG A 89 -10.69 7.13 -22.90
C ARG A 89 -10.09 5.95 -22.17
N GLU A 90 -8.76 5.87 -22.08
CA GLU A 90 -8.08 4.79 -21.34
C GLU A 90 -8.44 4.76 -19.86
N LEU A 91 -8.62 5.94 -19.20
CA LEU A 91 -9.05 6.01 -17.81
C LEU A 91 -10.54 5.69 -17.64
N VAL A 92 -11.40 6.08 -18.61
CA VAL A 92 -12.81 5.67 -18.63
C VAL A 92 -12.89 4.13 -18.71
N GLU A 93 -12.22 3.51 -19.68
CA GLU A 93 -12.14 2.06 -19.80
C GLU A 93 -11.53 1.40 -18.54
N ALA A 94 -10.58 2.07 -17.89
CA ALA A 94 -10.01 1.60 -16.63
C ALA A 94 -11.04 1.64 -15.50
N SER A 95 -11.91 2.66 -15.43
CA SER A 95 -12.97 2.74 -14.42
C SER A 95 -14.02 1.65 -14.60
N GLU A 96 -14.38 1.32 -15.85
CA GLU A 96 -15.27 0.22 -16.19
C GLU A 96 -14.70 -1.14 -15.73
N ARG A 97 -13.43 -1.40 -16.10
CA ARG A 97 -12.76 -2.64 -15.67
C ARG A 97 -12.58 -2.70 -14.16
N LEU A 98 -12.25 -1.58 -13.49
CA LEU A 98 -12.08 -1.52 -12.04
C LEU A 98 -13.36 -1.89 -11.30
N TYR A 99 -14.53 -1.52 -11.85
CA TYR A 99 -15.83 -1.89 -11.29
C TYR A 99 -16.03 -3.42 -11.21
N GLU A 100 -15.42 -4.18 -12.12
CA GLU A 100 -15.46 -5.64 -12.14
C GLU A 100 -14.32 -6.31 -11.35
N ARG A 101 -13.32 -5.53 -10.90
CA ARG A 101 -12.16 -6.07 -10.19
C ARG A 101 -12.49 -6.48 -8.77
N GLU A 102 -12.13 -7.71 -8.45
CA GLU A 102 -12.23 -8.26 -7.10
C GLU A 102 -10.92 -8.13 -6.33
N ILE A 103 -11.05 -8.06 -5.02
CA ILE A 103 -9.96 -8.16 -4.07
C ILE A 103 -10.31 -9.20 -3.01
N ALA A 104 -9.33 -10.01 -2.62
CA ALA A 104 -9.45 -10.91 -1.50
C ALA A 104 -9.37 -10.12 -0.17
N ILE A 105 -10.29 -10.37 0.74
CA ILE A 105 -10.33 -9.77 2.08
C ILE A 105 -10.28 -10.87 3.14
N GLY A 106 -9.71 -10.51 4.30
CA GLY A 106 -9.52 -11.46 5.39
C GLY A 106 -8.43 -12.49 5.13
N SER A 107 -8.37 -13.53 5.93
CA SER A 107 -7.37 -14.58 5.87
C SER A 107 -7.98 -15.94 6.11
N LYS A 108 -7.50 -16.95 5.39
CA LYS A 108 -7.92 -18.36 5.59
C LYS A 108 -7.51 -18.88 6.96
N GLU A 109 -6.39 -18.40 7.49
CA GLU A 109 -5.88 -18.76 8.79
C GLU A 109 -6.82 -18.30 9.92
N SER A 110 -7.51 -17.16 9.71
CA SER A 110 -8.52 -16.65 10.66
C SER A 110 -9.91 -17.23 10.45
N ASN A 111 -10.11 -18.16 9.50
CA ASN A 111 -11.42 -18.67 9.07
C ASN A 111 -12.44 -17.58 8.66
N ASN A 112 -11.96 -16.37 8.42
CA ASN A 112 -12.77 -15.25 7.95
C ASN A 112 -12.10 -14.67 6.69
N TYR A 113 -12.56 -15.12 5.53
CA TYR A 113 -12.02 -14.71 4.23
C TYR A 113 -13.13 -14.68 3.19
N GLY A 114 -12.93 -13.84 2.20
CA GLY A 114 -13.89 -13.69 1.10
C GLY A 114 -13.31 -12.85 -0.02
N LYS A 115 -14.17 -12.41 -0.89
CA LYS A 115 -13.87 -11.46 -1.95
C LYS A 115 -14.90 -10.35 -1.95
N THR A 116 -14.45 -9.16 -2.27
CA THR A 116 -15.30 -8.01 -2.54
C THR A 116 -14.78 -7.28 -3.78
N ARG A 117 -15.54 -6.32 -4.29
CA ARG A 117 -15.07 -5.40 -5.32
C ARG A 117 -14.40 -4.18 -4.69
N TRP A 118 -13.52 -3.51 -5.44
CA TRP A 118 -12.90 -2.28 -5.00
C TRP A 118 -13.90 -1.15 -4.86
N ILE A 119 -14.78 -1.02 -5.83
CA ILE A 119 -15.75 0.07 -5.95
C ILE A 119 -17.16 -0.48 -6.14
N SER A 120 -18.14 0.22 -5.58
CA SER A 120 -19.57 -0.05 -5.75
C SER A 120 -20.19 0.77 -6.88
N LYS A 121 -19.51 1.84 -7.30
CA LYS A 121 -19.98 2.76 -8.33
C LYS A 121 -18.82 3.53 -8.94
N TYR A 122 -18.93 3.86 -10.22
CA TYR A 122 -18.17 4.92 -10.87
C TYR A 122 -19.10 5.85 -11.62
N VAL A 123 -18.66 7.11 -11.83
CA VAL A 123 -19.35 8.11 -12.63
C VAL A 123 -18.32 8.79 -13.51
N VAL A 124 -18.63 8.92 -14.79
CA VAL A 124 -17.82 9.63 -15.78
C VAL A 124 -18.56 10.89 -16.19
N ASP A 125 -17.86 12.01 -16.20
CA ASP A 125 -18.32 13.26 -16.77
C ASP A 125 -17.37 13.62 -17.92
N ASP A 126 -17.80 13.29 -19.14
CA ASP A 126 -17.00 13.52 -20.35
C ASP A 126 -16.80 15.00 -20.65
N MET A 127 -17.76 15.85 -20.31
CA MET A 127 -17.68 17.30 -20.56
C MET A 127 -16.58 17.94 -19.69
N ASN A 128 -16.57 17.60 -18.41
CA ASN A 128 -15.59 18.13 -17.46
C ASN A 128 -14.34 17.26 -17.35
N ARG A 129 -14.30 16.12 -18.06
CA ARG A 129 -13.22 15.12 -18.01
C ARG A 129 -12.86 14.70 -16.59
N THR A 130 -13.87 14.34 -15.82
CA THR A 130 -13.71 13.86 -14.45
C THR A 130 -14.22 12.44 -14.28
N ILE A 131 -13.63 11.72 -13.34
CA ILE A 131 -14.06 10.38 -12.94
C ILE A 131 -14.25 10.37 -11.43
N GLU A 132 -15.37 9.83 -10.98
CA GLU A 132 -15.70 9.68 -9.57
C GLU A 132 -15.79 8.18 -9.23
N LEU A 133 -15.18 7.77 -8.14
CA LEU A 133 -15.26 6.41 -7.61
C LEU A 133 -15.93 6.42 -6.24
N GLN A 134 -16.74 5.40 -5.98
CA GLN A 134 -17.31 5.10 -4.68
C GLN A 134 -16.76 3.75 -4.21
N PHE A 135 -16.03 3.74 -3.10
CA PHE A 135 -15.48 2.51 -2.54
C PHE A 135 -16.58 1.63 -1.92
N THR A 136 -16.38 0.30 -1.96
CA THR A 136 -17.28 -0.60 -1.24
C THR A 136 -17.09 -0.45 0.28
N LYS A 137 -18.16 -0.73 1.04
CA LYS A 137 -18.11 -0.73 2.50
C LYS A 137 -17.05 -1.68 3.06
N ASP A 138 -16.73 -2.75 2.33
CA ASP A 138 -15.78 -3.77 2.77
C ASP A 138 -14.32 -3.34 2.55
N VAL A 139 -14.06 -2.41 1.62
CA VAL A 139 -12.72 -1.87 1.34
C VAL A 139 -12.41 -0.67 2.24
N LEU A 140 -13.41 0.14 2.59
CA LEU A 140 -13.21 1.36 3.40
C LEU A 140 -12.44 1.14 4.71
N PRO A 141 -12.64 0.07 5.50
CA PRO A 141 -11.88 -0.17 6.72
C PRO A 141 -10.36 -0.30 6.50
N TYR A 142 -9.93 -0.62 5.27
CA TYR A 142 -8.50 -0.69 4.92
C TYR A 142 -7.94 0.65 4.43
N LEU A 143 -8.77 1.68 4.33
CA LEU A 143 -8.41 3.03 3.86
C LEU A 143 -8.64 4.10 4.94
N THR A 144 -9.50 3.84 5.93
CA THR A 144 -9.96 4.82 6.92
C THR A 144 -9.76 4.32 8.34
N SER A 145 -9.77 5.25 9.32
CA SER A 145 -9.65 4.95 10.76
C SER A 145 -8.41 4.10 11.12
N LEU A 146 -7.33 4.24 10.32
CA LEU A 146 -6.13 3.42 10.44
C LEU A 146 -5.28 3.87 11.62
N LYS A 147 -5.21 3.05 12.67
CA LYS A 147 -4.46 3.33 13.91
C LYS A 147 -3.11 2.62 13.98
N LYS A 148 -3.00 1.43 13.38
CA LYS A 148 -1.80 0.57 13.41
C LYS A 148 -1.68 -0.18 12.09
N ARG A 149 -0.47 -0.66 11.77
CA ARG A 149 -0.19 -1.53 10.61
C ARG A 149 -0.64 -0.94 9.27
N PHE A 150 -0.36 0.33 9.05
CA PHE A 150 -0.63 1.00 7.78
C PHE A 150 0.65 1.56 7.16
N THR A 151 0.62 1.74 5.86
CA THR A 151 1.69 2.33 5.08
C THR A 151 1.20 3.60 4.43
N LYS A 152 2.03 4.64 4.48
CA LYS A 152 1.78 5.92 3.81
C LYS A 152 2.95 6.31 2.91
N TYR A 153 2.64 6.84 1.75
CA TYR A 153 3.61 7.34 0.77
C TYR A 153 3.00 8.43 -0.10
N LYS A 154 3.84 9.24 -0.74
CA LYS A 154 3.36 10.27 -1.67
C LYS A 154 2.86 9.60 -2.95
N LEU A 155 1.71 10.02 -3.48
CA LEU A 155 1.21 9.54 -4.77
C LEU A 155 2.23 9.78 -5.89
N GLU A 156 2.99 10.87 -5.79
CA GLU A 156 4.07 11.23 -6.72
C GLU A 156 5.16 10.15 -6.80
N ASP A 157 5.47 9.46 -5.70
CA ASP A 157 6.52 8.42 -5.65
C ASP A 157 6.26 7.23 -6.58
N VAL A 158 4.99 6.99 -6.95
CA VAL A 158 4.59 5.85 -7.80
C VAL A 158 4.00 6.26 -9.14
N SER A 159 3.72 7.55 -9.34
CA SER A 159 2.95 8.06 -10.48
C SER A 159 3.63 7.83 -11.83
N LYS A 160 4.96 7.92 -11.86
CA LYS A 160 5.77 7.80 -13.10
C LYS A 160 6.14 6.36 -13.46
N PHE A 161 5.76 5.38 -12.64
CA PHE A 161 6.04 3.98 -12.98
C PHE A 161 5.25 3.55 -14.22
N SER A 162 5.90 2.78 -15.08
CA SER A 162 5.30 2.20 -16.28
C SER A 162 4.78 0.77 -16.05
N SER A 163 5.19 0.16 -14.93
CA SER A 163 4.78 -1.20 -14.56
C SER A 163 3.93 -1.20 -13.29
N VAL A 164 2.80 -1.89 -13.33
CA VAL A 164 1.98 -2.15 -12.14
C VAL A 164 2.74 -2.95 -11.08
N TYR A 165 3.67 -3.83 -11.50
CA TYR A 165 4.51 -4.58 -10.58
C TYR A 165 5.44 -3.67 -9.78
N SER A 166 5.90 -2.57 -10.38
CA SER A 166 6.72 -1.57 -9.70
C SER A 166 5.93 -0.87 -8.59
N ILE A 167 4.66 -0.52 -8.83
CA ILE A 167 3.76 0.02 -7.81
C ILE A 167 3.63 -0.98 -6.65
N ARG A 168 3.33 -2.23 -6.95
CA ARG A 168 3.11 -3.28 -5.95
C ARG A 168 4.38 -3.59 -5.13
N ILE A 169 5.54 -3.66 -5.78
CA ILE A 169 6.81 -3.86 -5.09
C ILE A 169 7.16 -2.63 -4.25
N TYR A 170 6.98 -1.40 -4.76
CA TYR A 170 7.19 -0.19 -3.98
C TYR A 170 6.35 -0.19 -2.69
N GLU A 171 5.08 -0.55 -2.77
CA GLU A 171 4.20 -0.66 -1.59
C GLU A 171 4.73 -1.66 -0.55
N GLN A 172 5.30 -2.80 -1.02
CA GLN A 172 5.96 -3.76 -0.13
C GLN A 172 7.18 -3.15 0.55
N LEU A 173 8.02 -2.39 -0.17
CA LEU A 173 9.21 -1.75 0.40
C LEU A 173 8.82 -0.60 1.35
N ALA A 174 7.79 0.16 1.01
CA ALA A 174 7.32 1.30 1.81
C ALA A 174 6.88 0.88 3.23
N GLN A 175 6.36 -0.34 3.42
CA GLN A 175 6.05 -0.89 4.73
C GLN A 175 7.28 -0.96 5.65
N TRP A 176 8.46 -1.12 5.07
CA TRP A 176 9.75 -1.31 5.76
C TRP A 176 10.67 -0.10 5.64
N LYS A 177 10.11 1.09 5.27
CA LYS A 177 10.90 2.30 5.01
C LYS A 177 11.82 2.68 6.19
N THR A 178 11.37 2.49 7.41
CA THR A 178 12.14 2.78 8.62
C THR A 178 13.25 1.76 8.91
N VAL A 179 13.07 0.52 8.43
CA VAL A 179 14.03 -0.58 8.61
C VAL A 179 15.11 -0.57 7.53
N GLY A 180 14.76 -0.14 6.31
CA GLY A 180 15.68 -0.04 5.17
C GLY A 180 15.95 -1.38 4.45
N HIS A 181 15.31 -2.47 4.85
CA HIS A 181 15.41 -3.76 4.18
C HIS A 181 14.17 -4.61 4.43
N CYS A 182 13.89 -5.53 3.51
CA CYS A 182 12.90 -6.58 3.70
C CYS A 182 13.25 -7.82 2.88
N GLU A 183 12.73 -8.96 3.29
CA GLU A 183 12.82 -10.21 2.54
C GLU A 183 11.41 -10.68 2.16
N ILE A 184 11.23 -11.04 0.89
CA ILE A 184 9.97 -11.57 0.37
C ILE A 184 10.28 -12.90 -0.32
N THR A 185 9.60 -13.98 0.09
CA THR A 185 9.77 -15.26 -0.59
C THR A 185 9.28 -15.18 -2.03
N VAL A 186 9.90 -15.95 -2.94
CA VAL A 186 9.50 -15.98 -4.35
C VAL A 186 8.03 -16.37 -4.49
N GLU A 187 7.56 -17.29 -3.66
CA GLU A 187 6.17 -17.72 -3.62
C GLU A 187 5.23 -16.57 -3.23
N LYS A 188 5.53 -15.88 -2.11
CA LYS A 188 4.72 -14.74 -1.64
C LYS A 188 4.72 -13.58 -2.63
N LEU A 189 5.86 -13.29 -3.26
CA LEU A 189 5.94 -12.28 -4.31
C LEU A 189 5.03 -12.63 -5.50
N ARG A 190 5.04 -13.90 -5.95
CA ARG A 190 4.16 -14.37 -7.02
C ARG A 190 2.68 -14.28 -6.65
N GLU A 191 2.36 -14.56 -5.40
CA GLU A 191 0.99 -14.44 -4.87
C GLU A 191 0.51 -12.99 -4.89
N ILE A 192 1.27 -12.07 -4.26
CA ILE A 192 0.95 -10.64 -4.19
C ILE A 192 0.81 -10.01 -5.57
N LEU A 193 1.68 -10.39 -6.52
CA LEU A 193 1.68 -9.85 -7.88
C LEU A 193 0.73 -10.59 -8.83
N CYS A 194 -0.03 -11.57 -8.35
CA CYS A 194 -0.94 -12.40 -9.16
C CYS A 194 -0.26 -13.03 -10.39
N LEU A 195 0.97 -13.54 -10.25
CA LEU A 195 1.77 -14.09 -11.34
C LEU A 195 1.45 -15.57 -11.64
N ARG A 196 0.21 -16.00 -11.50
CA ARG A 196 -0.19 -17.38 -11.79
C ARG A 196 0.13 -17.73 -13.25
N GLY A 197 1.05 -18.71 -13.44
CA GLY A 197 1.49 -19.13 -14.77
C GLY A 197 2.39 -18.15 -15.53
N LYS A 198 2.55 -16.90 -15.05
CA LYS A 198 3.45 -15.90 -15.65
C LYS A 198 4.87 -16.07 -15.10
N TYR A 199 5.87 -15.92 -15.97
CA TYR A 199 7.29 -15.99 -15.61
C TYR A 199 7.67 -17.23 -14.79
N PRO A 200 7.43 -18.47 -15.28
CA PRO A 200 7.67 -19.71 -14.53
C PRO A 200 9.14 -19.85 -14.12
N LYS A 201 10.07 -19.46 -14.98
CA LYS A 201 11.51 -19.45 -14.68
C LYS A 201 11.86 -18.23 -13.82
N PHE A 202 12.72 -18.44 -12.82
CA PHE A 202 13.17 -17.34 -11.96
C PHE A 202 13.90 -16.23 -12.75
N ASN A 203 14.66 -16.58 -13.78
CA ASN A 203 15.35 -15.59 -14.62
C ASN A 203 14.37 -14.63 -15.33
N ASP A 204 13.20 -15.12 -15.74
CA ASP A 204 12.18 -14.27 -16.37
C ASP A 204 11.50 -13.39 -15.32
N LEU A 205 11.18 -13.94 -14.14
CA LEU A 205 10.69 -13.16 -13.01
C LEU A 205 11.69 -12.05 -12.62
N ARG A 206 12.97 -12.38 -12.56
CA ARG A 206 14.02 -11.40 -12.30
C ARG A 206 14.02 -10.29 -13.34
N ARG A 207 14.13 -10.66 -14.62
CA ARG A 207 14.32 -9.71 -15.73
C ARG A 207 13.11 -8.82 -15.97
N TYR A 208 11.90 -9.40 -15.95
CA TYR A 208 10.69 -8.68 -16.36
C TYR A 208 9.90 -8.08 -15.20
N VAL A 209 10.20 -8.45 -13.96
CA VAL A 209 9.49 -7.97 -12.78
C VAL A 209 10.43 -7.29 -11.80
N ILE A 210 11.42 -8.00 -11.25
CA ILE A 210 12.24 -7.49 -10.15
C ILE A 210 13.18 -6.38 -10.63
N GLU A 211 13.91 -6.59 -11.74
CA GLU A 211 14.84 -5.59 -12.30
C GLU A 211 14.09 -4.35 -12.78
N VAL A 212 12.98 -4.53 -13.49
CA VAL A 212 12.14 -3.41 -13.93
C VAL A 212 11.68 -2.59 -12.73
N ALA A 213 11.11 -3.25 -11.71
CA ALA A 213 10.62 -2.56 -10.54
C ALA A 213 11.72 -1.84 -9.75
N THR A 214 12.87 -2.48 -9.52
CA THR A 214 13.98 -1.86 -8.78
C THR A 214 14.56 -0.65 -9.50
N ASN A 215 14.64 -0.70 -10.83
CA ASN A 215 15.11 0.42 -11.64
C ASN A 215 14.11 1.59 -11.60
N GLU A 216 12.81 1.34 -11.84
CA GLU A 216 11.78 2.39 -11.81
C GLU A 216 11.66 3.02 -10.42
N ILE A 217 11.68 2.21 -9.36
CA ILE A 217 11.64 2.70 -7.98
C ILE A 217 12.85 3.58 -7.70
N THR A 218 14.05 3.13 -8.10
CA THR A 218 15.28 3.91 -7.91
C THR A 218 15.28 5.18 -8.74
N GLU A 219 14.74 5.20 -9.93
CA GLU A 219 14.71 6.37 -10.79
C GLU A 219 13.66 7.40 -10.37
N HIS A 220 12.44 6.95 -10.13
CA HIS A 220 11.26 7.81 -10.05
C HIS A 220 10.68 8.00 -8.64
N SER A 221 11.10 7.19 -7.64
CA SER A 221 10.59 7.34 -6.27
C SER A 221 11.62 7.97 -5.32
N ASN A 222 11.22 8.09 -4.06
CA ASN A 222 12.06 8.57 -2.97
C ASN A 222 13.01 7.50 -2.39
N LEU A 223 13.12 6.32 -3.00
CA LEU A 223 13.96 5.21 -2.54
C LEU A 223 15.08 4.90 -3.52
N ASN A 224 16.30 4.65 -3.00
CA ASN A 224 17.33 3.94 -3.73
C ASN A 224 17.25 2.46 -3.34
N VAL A 225 17.09 1.56 -4.30
CA VAL A 225 16.82 0.15 -4.06
C VAL A 225 17.89 -0.72 -4.68
N SER A 226 18.36 -1.71 -3.94
CA SER A 226 19.16 -2.83 -4.42
C SER A 226 18.55 -4.14 -3.95
N TYR A 227 18.90 -5.25 -4.59
CA TYR A 227 18.37 -6.53 -4.19
C TYR A 227 19.41 -7.65 -4.27
N GLY A 228 19.21 -8.68 -3.48
CA GLY A 228 19.96 -9.93 -3.46
C GLY A 228 19.01 -11.12 -3.33
N TYR A 229 19.57 -12.30 -3.13
CA TYR A 229 18.79 -13.53 -3.06
C TYR A 229 19.19 -14.37 -1.86
N ARG A 230 18.19 -15.00 -1.25
CA ARG A 230 18.43 -16.16 -0.37
C ARG A 230 18.18 -17.45 -1.15
N LYS A 231 19.13 -18.40 -1.02
CA LYS A 231 19.06 -19.69 -1.69
C LYS A 231 18.83 -20.81 -0.67
N ASN A 232 18.17 -21.87 -1.11
CA ASN A 232 18.15 -23.18 -0.46
C ASN A 232 18.73 -24.17 -1.46
N GLY A 233 19.96 -24.62 -1.22
CA GLY A 233 20.75 -25.35 -2.20
C GLY A 233 20.97 -24.52 -3.49
N ARG A 234 20.52 -25.06 -4.63
CA ARG A 234 20.61 -24.37 -5.93
C ARG A 234 19.41 -23.46 -6.24
N THR A 235 18.34 -23.54 -5.46
CA THR A 235 17.09 -22.85 -5.72
C THR A 235 17.06 -21.50 -5.00
N ILE A 236 16.68 -20.43 -5.70
CA ILE A 236 16.41 -19.13 -5.09
C ILE A 236 15.01 -19.19 -4.47
N VAL A 237 14.92 -18.96 -3.15
CA VAL A 237 13.68 -19.06 -2.39
C VAL A 237 13.13 -17.72 -1.91
N ALA A 238 13.98 -16.69 -1.84
CA ALA A 238 13.55 -15.35 -1.44
C ALA A 238 14.39 -14.26 -2.11
N ILE A 239 13.79 -13.08 -2.23
CA ILE A 239 14.44 -11.84 -2.66
C ILE A 239 14.64 -10.98 -1.41
N GLN A 240 15.87 -10.48 -1.24
CA GLN A 240 16.28 -9.59 -0.16
C GLN A 240 16.45 -8.20 -0.73
N PHE A 241 15.52 -7.29 -0.43
CA PHE A 241 15.62 -5.89 -0.82
C PHE A 241 16.34 -5.08 0.26
N ARG A 242 17.22 -4.18 -0.17
CA ARG A 242 17.84 -3.14 0.67
C ARG A 242 17.58 -1.80 0.02
N PHE A 243 17.19 -0.82 0.83
CA PHE A 243 16.83 0.49 0.31
C PHE A 243 17.10 1.60 1.31
N THR A 244 17.35 2.80 0.78
CA THR A 244 17.57 4.02 1.56
C THR A 244 16.69 5.13 1.01
N SER A 245 16.22 6.02 1.88
CA SER A 245 15.48 7.22 1.45
C SER A 245 16.42 8.21 0.77
N LYS A 246 15.99 8.80 -0.34
CA LYS A 246 16.66 9.91 -1.01
C LYS A 246 16.40 11.25 -0.33
N GLU A 247 15.31 11.33 0.46
CA GLU A 247 15.02 12.53 1.22
C GLU A 247 16.12 12.73 2.26
N LYS A 248 16.84 13.84 2.18
CA LYS A 248 17.71 14.28 3.28
C LYS A 248 16.80 14.46 4.49
N VAL A 249 17.16 13.85 5.63
CA VAL A 249 16.54 14.18 6.91
C VAL A 249 16.80 15.67 7.10
N VAL A 250 15.77 16.50 6.91
CA VAL A 250 15.80 17.87 7.37
C VAL A 250 15.77 17.73 8.88
N GLU A 251 16.94 17.86 9.51
CA GLU A 251 17.03 18.06 10.96
C GLU A 251 16.21 19.32 11.25
N THR A 252 15.02 19.12 11.81
CA THR A 252 14.26 20.21 12.41
C THR A 252 15.09 20.77 13.52
N ASP A 253 15.49 22.03 13.36
CA ASP A 253 16.17 22.85 14.36
C ASP A 253 15.42 22.77 15.71
N THR A 254 15.78 21.84 16.54
CA THR A 254 15.53 21.89 17.97
C THR A 254 16.73 22.59 18.59
N LYS A 255 16.46 23.75 19.14
CA LYS A 255 17.36 24.66 19.85
C LYS A 255 18.50 23.92 20.55
N ARG A 256 19.73 24.33 20.20
CA ARG A 256 20.98 23.96 20.87
C ARG A 256 20.88 24.12 22.37
N LEU A 257 21.05 23.02 23.09
CA LEU A 257 21.61 23.00 24.44
C LEU A 257 23.02 22.38 24.34
N PRO A 258 24.01 22.82 25.15
CA PRO A 258 25.40 22.64 24.83
C PRO A 258 25.93 21.24 25.13
N ASN A 259 26.73 20.77 24.18
CA ASN A 259 27.73 19.68 24.19
C ASN A 259 27.83 18.79 25.44
N LYS A 260 27.42 17.53 25.28
CA LYS A 260 28.18 16.42 25.84
C LYS A 260 28.39 15.41 24.70
N LYS A 261 29.67 15.22 24.37
CA LYS A 261 30.11 14.20 23.39
C LYS A 261 29.69 12.83 23.90
N GLU A 262 28.73 12.22 23.24
CA GLU A 262 28.55 10.78 23.28
C GLU A 262 28.56 10.28 21.83
N SER A 263 29.64 9.59 21.51
CA SER A 263 29.79 8.76 20.35
C SER A 263 28.78 7.60 20.48
N ILE A 264 27.56 7.78 19.98
CA ILE A 264 26.58 6.70 19.87
C ILE A 264 26.96 5.85 18.66
N ASP A 265 27.48 4.76 18.99
CA ASP A 265 28.05 3.67 18.27
C ASP A 265 27.14 3.18 17.14
N GLN A 266 27.65 3.12 15.92
CA GLN A 266 27.00 2.45 14.76
C GLN A 266 26.56 1.01 15.11
N LYS A 267 27.30 0.33 16.02
CA LYS A 267 26.94 -0.98 16.54
C LYS A 267 25.58 -1.02 17.25
N GLY A 268 25.16 0.04 17.93
CA GLY A 268 23.86 0.08 18.60
C GLY A 268 22.67 0.13 17.64
N ARG A 269 22.82 0.80 16.49
CA ARG A 269 21.79 0.85 15.44
C ARG A 269 21.65 -0.47 14.69
N GLU A 270 22.78 -1.16 14.41
CA GLU A 270 22.79 -2.49 13.80
C GLU A 270 22.18 -3.54 14.72
N GLN A 271 22.49 -3.52 16.02
CA GLN A 271 21.91 -4.44 17.00
C GLN A 271 20.40 -4.23 17.18
N HIS A 272 19.92 -2.99 17.18
CA HIS A 272 18.47 -2.70 17.28
C HIS A 272 17.71 -3.20 16.03
N SER A 273 18.28 -3.02 14.85
CA SER A 273 17.74 -3.50 13.58
C SER A 273 17.69 -5.04 13.51
N ILE A 274 18.76 -5.72 13.97
CA ILE A 274 18.83 -7.20 14.03
C ILE A 274 17.80 -7.75 15.03
N SER A 275 17.61 -7.07 16.15
CA SER A 275 16.61 -7.45 17.16
C SER A 275 15.19 -7.39 16.61
N GLN A 276 14.82 -6.31 15.92
CA GLN A 276 13.48 -6.18 15.32
C GLN A 276 13.23 -7.22 14.20
N PHE A 277 14.25 -7.52 13.40
CA PHE A 277 14.13 -8.55 12.36
C PHE A 277 13.82 -9.94 12.96
N LYS A 278 14.54 -10.31 14.03
CA LYS A 278 14.31 -11.58 14.73
C LYS A 278 12.93 -11.67 15.37
N ILE A 279 12.43 -10.57 15.93
CA ILE A 279 11.09 -10.48 16.48
C ILE A 279 10.07 -10.76 15.37
N LEU A 280 10.23 -10.16 14.23
CA LEU A 280 9.32 -10.30 13.10
C LEU A 280 9.36 -11.70 12.49
N GLU A 281 10.56 -12.27 12.35
CA GLU A 281 10.72 -13.66 11.92
C GLU A 281 10.01 -14.62 12.88
N PHE A 282 10.10 -14.35 14.18
CA PHE A 282 9.42 -15.13 15.20
C PHE A 282 7.90 -14.98 15.13
N VAL A 283 7.39 -13.75 14.95
CA VAL A 283 5.96 -13.45 14.77
C VAL A 283 5.41 -14.18 13.55
N ASN A 284 6.12 -14.11 12.42
CA ASN A 284 5.71 -14.77 11.19
C ASN A 284 5.72 -16.30 11.27
N LYS A 285 6.61 -16.88 12.08
CA LYS A 285 6.67 -18.32 12.30
C LYS A 285 5.69 -18.82 13.38
N ASN A 286 5.20 -17.93 14.21
CA ASN A 286 4.34 -18.28 15.36
C ASN A 286 3.16 -17.30 15.49
N PRO A 287 2.31 -17.16 14.48
CA PRO A 287 1.21 -16.18 14.48
C PRO A 287 0.24 -16.40 15.64
N GLU A 288 -0.04 -17.66 15.99
CA GLU A 288 -0.95 -18.02 17.09
C GLU A 288 -0.44 -17.57 18.46
N LEU A 289 0.90 -17.54 18.65
CA LEU A 289 1.52 -17.20 19.93
C LEU A 289 1.73 -15.68 20.09
N THR A 290 1.65 -14.94 19.02
CA THR A 290 2.03 -13.53 18.97
C THR A 290 0.87 -12.59 18.65
N GLN A 291 -0.30 -13.15 18.34
CA GLN A 291 -1.50 -12.36 18.03
C GLN A 291 -1.91 -11.47 19.21
N GLY A 292 -1.97 -10.16 18.95
CA GLY A 292 -2.36 -9.14 19.94
C GLY A 292 -1.28 -8.74 20.94
N LYS A 293 -0.05 -9.26 20.83
CA LYS A 293 1.08 -8.95 21.71
C LYS A 293 1.91 -7.78 21.21
N THR A 294 2.46 -7.02 22.14
CA THR A 294 3.43 -5.96 21.88
C THR A 294 4.81 -6.56 21.57
N ASP A 295 5.72 -5.79 20.95
CA ASP A 295 7.08 -6.22 20.65
C ASP A 295 7.86 -6.68 21.90
N GLU A 296 7.64 -6.04 23.05
CA GLU A 296 8.28 -6.42 24.32
C GLU A 296 7.76 -7.76 24.88
N GLU A 297 6.47 -8.03 24.73
CA GLU A 297 5.87 -9.31 25.10
C GLU A 297 6.38 -10.44 24.19
N VAL A 298 6.55 -10.15 22.88
CA VAL A 298 7.15 -11.08 21.93
C VAL A 298 8.61 -11.35 22.26
N LYS A 299 9.41 -10.33 22.59
CA LYS A 299 10.80 -10.49 23.04
C LYS A 299 10.90 -11.36 24.29
N THR A 300 10.01 -11.15 25.25
CA THR A 300 9.96 -11.94 26.50
C THR A 300 9.67 -13.41 26.17
N GLN A 301 8.77 -13.66 25.24
CA GLN A 301 8.42 -15.03 24.80
C GLN A 301 9.54 -15.69 23.97
N MET A 302 10.30 -14.92 23.18
CA MET A 302 11.49 -15.39 22.50
C MET A 302 12.59 -15.80 23.48
N ARG A 303 12.84 -14.97 24.51
CA ARG A 303 13.83 -15.26 25.58
C ARG A 303 13.48 -16.53 26.36
N SER A 304 12.19 -16.76 26.64
CA SER A 304 11.74 -17.99 27.32
C SER A 304 11.98 -19.29 26.51
N ARG A 305 12.32 -19.17 25.24
CA ARG A 305 12.63 -20.24 24.30
C ARG A 305 14.09 -20.26 23.85
N ASP A 306 14.99 -19.62 24.60
CA ASP A 306 16.43 -19.52 24.32
C ASP A 306 16.76 -18.86 22.95
N ILE A 307 15.86 -18.05 22.38
CA ILE A 307 16.10 -17.33 21.14
C ILE A 307 16.73 -15.98 21.48
N LYS A 308 18.01 -15.78 21.12
CA LYS A 308 18.72 -14.50 21.33
C LYS A 308 18.10 -13.39 20.48
N VAL A 309 17.61 -12.35 21.15
CA VAL A 309 16.99 -11.13 20.57
C VAL A 309 17.99 -9.99 20.58
#